data_d6f22cbe7480d5bec9eecc609473d2ff
#
_entry.id   d6f22cbe7480d5bec9eecc609473d2ff
#
_cell.length_a   1.000
_cell.length_b   1.000
_cell.length_c   1.000
_cell.angle_alpha   90.00
_cell.angle_beta   90.00
_cell.angle_gamma   90.00
#
_symmetry.space_group_name_H-M   'P 1'
#
loop_
_entity.id
_entity.type
_entity.pdbx_description
1 polymer ?
#
loop_
_entity_poly.entity_id
_entity_poly.type
_entity_poly.pdbx_seq_one_letter_code
_entity_poly.pdbx_strand_id
1 'polypeptide(L)'
;MGFSDSTNPPGFELKRDPQFAEKLGFLAEKRAPRLLDLGIQSGWSGLYEVTPDHNAILGEYTSISRFFYATGFSGHGFLQGPAIGEILRDLYLEREPFINIAALTAERFTRPDSLRPELNIV
;
A
#
# COMPACT_ATOMS: atom_id res chain seq x y z
N MET A 1 -15.44 -0.60 -9.66
CA MET A 1 -14.67 0.66 -9.66
C MET A 1 -14.48 1.10 -8.21
N GLY A 2 -13.35 1.72 -7.86
CA GLY A 2 -13.03 2.17 -6.50
C GLY A 2 -11.93 3.24 -6.54
N PHE A 3 -11.69 3.85 -5.40
CA PHE A 3 -10.55 4.74 -5.17
C PHE A 3 -10.20 4.75 -3.68
N SER A 4 -9.00 5.17 -3.33
CA SER A 4 -8.61 5.43 -1.95
C SER A 4 -9.08 6.82 -1.53
N ASP A 5 -9.60 6.96 -0.32
CA ASP A 5 -10.04 8.23 0.24
C ASP A 5 -9.11 8.63 1.40
N SER A 6 -8.14 9.48 1.11
CA SER A 6 -7.16 9.99 2.08
C SER A 6 -7.77 10.94 3.12
N THR A 7 -9.04 11.32 2.97
CA THR A 7 -9.74 12.17 3.95
C THR A 7 -10.29 11.38 5.13
N ASN A 8 -10.35 10.05 5.04
CA ASN A 8 -10.76 9.21 6.15
C ASN A 8 -9.70 9.21 7.25
N PRO A 9 -10.09 9.36 8.52
CA PRO A 9 -9.15 9.27 9.63
C PRO A 9 -8.58 7.86 9.75
N PRO A 10 -7.32 7.72 10.20
CA PRO A 10 -6.75 6.41 10.48
C PRO A 10 -7.58 5.61 11.48
N GLY A 11 -7.76 4.31 11.24
CA GLY A 11 -8.55 3.44 12.11
C GLY A 11 -8.77 2.06 11.52
N PHE A 12 -9.50 1.21 12.23
CA PHE A 12 -9.83 -0.14 11.82
C PHE A 12 -11.29 -0.32 11.40
N GLU A 13 -12.06 0.77 11.35
CA GLU A 13 -13.47 0.69 11.00
C GLU A 13 -13.66 0.61 9.49
N LEU A 14 -14.31 -0.44 9.03
CA LEU A 14 -14.68 -0.66 7.64
C LEU A 14 -16.08 -0.08 7.32
N LYS A 15 -16.39 1.08 7.87
CA LYS A 15 -17.65 1.76 7.57
C LYS A 15 -17.59 2.34 6.16
N ARG A 16 -18.65 2.06 5.39
CA ARG A 16 -18.82 2.69 4.10
C ARG A 16 -19.21 4.16 4.29
N ASP A 17 -18.43 5.08 3.71
CA ASP A 17 -18.83 6.48 3.63
C ASP A 17 -20.12 6.59 2.78
N PRO A 18 -21.22 7.17 3.33
CA PRO A 18 -22.44 7.37 2.56
C PRO A 18 -22.24 8.21 1.29
N GLN A 19 -21.26 9.12 1.30
CA GLN A 19 -20.96 10.00 0.18
C GLN A 19 -20.05 9.34 -0.86
N PHE A 20 -19.55 8.12 -0.59
CA PHE A 20 -18.63 7.44 -1.51
C PHE A 20 -19.23 7.22 -2.89
N ALA A 21 -20.51 6.85 -2.97
CA ALA A 21 -21.20 6.64 -4.25
C ALA A 21 -21.29 7.92 -5.07
N GLU A 22 -21.54 9.06 -4.44
CA GLU A 22 -21.58 10.38 -5.08
C GLU A 22 -20.20 10.78 -5.58
N LYS A 23 -19.16 10.67 -4.74
CA LYS A 23 -17.75 10.91 -5.13
C LYS A 23 -17.35 10.03 -6.32
N LEU A 24 -17.74 8.76 -6.29
CA LEU A 24 -17.47 7.81 -7.37
C LEU A 24 -18.17 8.19 -8.65
N GLY A 25 -19.43 8.63 -8.58
CA GLY A 25 -20.21 9.14 -9.71
C GLY A 25 -19.53 10.33 -10.39
N PHE A 26 -19.07 11.30 -9.61
CA PHE A 26 -18.33 12.47 -10.14
C PHE A 26 -17.04 12.10 -10.88
N LEU A 27 -16.30 11.09 -10.36
CA LEU A 27 -15.10 10.58 -11.02
C LEU A 27 -15.45 9.79 -12.29
N ALA A 28 -16.54 9.02 -12.25
CA ALA A 28 -17.02 8.24 -13.37
C ALA A 28 -17.47 9.15 -14.53
N GLU A 29 -18.16 10.25 -14.24
CA GLU A 29 -18.61 11.22 -15.25
C GLU A 29 -17.44 11.70 -16.12
N LYS A 30 -16.29 11.95 -15.50
CA LYS A 30 -15.08 12.43 -16.20
C LYS A 30 -14.33 11.36 -16.98
N ARG A 31 -14.33 10.11 -16.50
CA ARG A 31 -13.45 9.05 -17.02
C ARG A 31 -14.19 8.00 -17.84
N ALA A 32 -15.40 7.69 -17.46
CA ALA A 32 -16.20 6.63 -18.05
C ALA A 32 -17.70 6.93 -17.88
N PRO A 33 -18.27 7.97 -18.55
CA PRO A 33 -19.63 8.46 -18.31
C PRO A 33 -20.71 7.38 -18.50
N ARG A 34 -20.49 6.41 -19.37
CA ARG A 34 -21.42 5.28 -19.57
C ARG A 34 -21.62 4.41 -18.32
N LEU A 35 -20.77 4.51 -17.32
CA LEU A 35 -20.96 3.81 -16.05
C LEU A 35 -22.08 4.43 -15.20
N LEU A 36 -22.46 5.68 -15.47
CA LEU A 36 -23.57 6.34 -14.77
C LEU A 36 -24.93 5.75 -15.12
N ASP A 37 -25.03 5.08 -16.25
CA ASP A 37 -26.26 4.39 -16.70
C ASP A 37 -26.47 3.06 -15.94
N LEU A 38 -25.47 2.64 -15.16
CA LEU A 38 -25.47 1.37 -14.43
C LEU A 38 -25.73 1.60 -12.94
N GLY A 39 -26.54 0.74 -12.34
CA GLY A 39 -26.73 0.73 -10.88
C GLY A 39 -25.53 0.13 -10.15
N ILE A 40 -25.33 0.54 -8.89
CA ILE A 40 -24.33 -0.08 -8.00
C ILE A 40 -24.95 -1.37 -7.44
N GLN A 41 -24.38 -2.51 -7.81
CA GLN A 41 -24.84 -3.81 -7.35
C GLN A 41 -24.34 -4.12 -5.93
N SER A 42 -23.06 -3.87 -5.66
CA SER A 42 -22.42 -4.14 -4.36
C SER A 42 -21.18 -3.29 -4.20
N GLY A 43 -20.61 -3.28 -2.99
CA GLY A 43 -19.34 -2.62 -2.73
C GLY A 43 -18.83 -3.01 -1.35
N TRP A 44 -17.52 -2.88 -1.16
CA TRP A 44 -16.85 -3.13 0.11
C TRP A 44 -15.81 -2.05 0.37
N SER A 45 -15.36 -1.98 1.63
CA SER A 45 -14.23 -1.16 2.04
C SER A 45 -13.10 -2.07 2.52
N GLY A 46 -11.86 -1.65 2.32
CA GLY A 46 -10.66 -2.30 2.82
C GLY A 46 -9.76 -1.31 3.54
N LEU A 47 -8.80 -1.81 4.28
CA LEU A 47 -7.78 -1.01 4.94
C LEU A 47 -6.49 -1.03 4.13
N TYR A 48 -5.80 0.11 4.12
CA TYR A 48 -4.41 0.20 3.72
C TYR A 48 -3.52 0.24 4.96
N GLU A 49 -2.47 -0.54 4.95
CA GLU A 49 -1.38 -0.49 5.95
C GLU A 49 -0.46 0.67 5.60
N VAL A 50 -0.75 1.85 6.10
CA VAL A 50 -0.01 3.07 5.72
C VAL A 50 1.18 3.26 6.65
N THR A 51 2.37 3.40 6.07
CA THR A 51 3.60 3.77 6.76
C THR A 51 3.80 5.29 6.77
N PRO A 52 4.62 5.84 7.68
CA PRO A 52 4.87 7.29 7.73
C PRO A 52 5.46 7.90 6.46
N ASP A 53 6.16 7.10 5.66
CA ASP A 53 6.79 7.51 4.41
C ASP A 53 6.13 6.88 3.16
N HIS A 54 5.02 6.19 3.34
CA HIS A 54 4.25 5.49 2.31
C HIS A 54 5.02 4.41 1.52
N ASN A 55 6.21 4.02 2.00
CA ASN A 55 6.99 2.95 1.41
C ASN A 55 6.82 1.65 2.20
N ALA A 56 6.88 0.53 1.50
CA ALA A 56 6.85 -0.79 2.13
C ALA A 56 7.96 -0.96 3.18
N ILE A 57 7.71 -1.79 4.18
CA ILE A 57 8.71 -2.26 5.13
C ILE A 57 9.11 -3.67 4.71
N LEU A 58 10.38 -3.86 4.35
CA LEU A 58 10.86 -5.10 3.76
C LEU A 58 12.25 -5.44 4.27
N GLY A 59 12.47 -6.70 4.67
CA GLY A 59 13.79 -7.15 5.08
C GLY A 59 13.79 -8.37 5.98
N GLU A 60 14.94 -8.62 6.59
CA GLU A 60 15.12 -9.58 7.67
C GLU A 60 15.35 -8.82 8.97
N TYR A 61 14.73 -9.28 10.07
CA TYR A 61 14.87 -8.62 11.37
C TYR A 61 16.23 -8.91 11.98
N THR A 62 16.96 -7.86 12.34
CA THR A 62 18.36 -7.94 12.79
C THR A 62 18.59 -8.74 14.09
N SER A 63 17.57 -8.81 14.95
CA SER A 63 17.67 -9.50 16.26
C SER A 63 17.14 -10.94 16.23
N ILE A 64 16.47 -11.36 15.19
CA ILE A 64 15.93 -12.73 15.04
C ILE A 64 16.28 -13.23 13.65
N SER A 65 17.26 -14.11 13.58
CA SER A 65 17.68 -14.72 12.32
C SER A 65 16.53 -15.44 11.63
N ARG A 66 16.44 -15.30 10.33
CA ARG A 66 15.41 -15.91 9.46
C ARG A 66 13.99 -15.41 9.73
N PHE A 67 13.83 -14.26 10.39
CA PHE A 67 12.56 -13.57 10.50
C PHE A 67 12.45 -12.51 9.40
N PHE A 68 11.83 -12.88 8.29
CA PHE A 68 11.59 -11.99 7.16
C PHE A 68 10.26 -11.27 7.33
N TYR A 69 10.21 -10.01 6.87
CA TYR A 69 9.00 -9.20 6.90
C TYR A 69 8.79 -8.47 5.59
N ALA A 70 7.52 -8.33 5.20
CA ALA A 70 7.08 -7.51 4.09
C ALA A 70 5.67 -6.99 4.42
N THR A 71 5.52 -5.70 4.70
CA THR A 71 4.27 -5.08 5.15
C THR A 71 4.26 -3.57 4.86
N GLY A 72 3.17 -2.88 5.17
CA GLY A 72 3.08 -1.43 5.07
C GLY A 72 3.14 -0.90 3.64
N PHE A 73 2.53 -1.59 2.71
CA PHE A 73 2.60 -1.27 1.27
C PHE A 73 1.83 -0.01 0.85
N SER A 74 1.08 0.60 1.74
CA SER A 74 0.40 1.88 1.54
C SER A 74 -0.46 1.94 0.26
N GLY A 75 -1.10 0.81 -0.10
CA GLY A 75 -1.94 0.66 -1.29
C GLY A 75 -1.25 0.06 -2.52
N HIS A 76 0.09 -0.05 -2.55
CA HIS A 76 0.85 -0.54 -3.71
C HIS A 76 1.12 -2.06 -3.70
N GLY A 77 0.73 -2.78 -2.65
CA GLY A 77 1.14 -4.16 -2.40
C GLY A 77 0.82 -5.14 -3.54
N PHE A 78 -0.34 -5.00 -4.18
CA PHE A 78 -0.72 -5.87 -5.28
C PHE A 78 0.24 -5.76 -6.48
N LEU A 79 0.62 -4.54 -6.84
CA LEU A 79 1.54 -4.28 -7.96
C LEU A 79 2.98 -4.66 -7.63
N GLN A 80 3.40 -4.47 -6.39
CA GLN A 80 4.76 -4.76 -5.92
C GLN A 80 4.98 -6.23 -5.58
N GLY A 81 3.92 -7.00 -5.35
CA GLY A 81 3.97 -8.38 -4.86
C GLY A 81 4.96 -9.30 -5.59
N PRO A 82 5.01 -9.34 -6.94
CA PRO A 82 5.96 -10.18 -7.66
C PRO A 82 7.42 -9.84 -7.34
N ALA A 83 7.80 -8.56 -7.36
CA ALA A 83 9.15 -8.10 -7.05
C ALA A 83 9.52 -8.38 -5.58
N ILE A 84 8.59 -8.17 -4.67
CA ILE A 84 8.77 -8.47 -3.24
C ILE A 84 9.00 -9.97 -3.02
N GLY A 85 8.27 -10.83 -3.73
CA GLY A 85 8.47 -12.27 -3.68
C GLY A 85 9.88 -12.69 -4.11
N GLU A 86 10.42 -12.08 -5.16
CA GLU A 86 11.81 -12.32 -5.58
C GLU A 86 12.83 -11.86 -4.53
N ILE A 87 12.63 -10.69 -3.96
CA ILE A 87 13.50 -10.15 -2.91
C ILE A 87 13.50 -11.08 -1.69
N LEU A 88 12.33 -11.50 -1.21
CA LEU A 88 12.22 -12.41 -0.07
C LEU A 88 12.87 -13.77 -0.36
N ARG A 89 12.71 -14.29 -1.58
CA ARG A 89 13.42 -15.50 -2.03
C ARG A 89 14.93 -15.33 -1.94
N ASP A 90 15.46 -14.20 -2.42
CA ASP A 90 16.90 -13.97 -2.43
C ASP A 90 17.43 -13.81 -1.01
N LEU A 91 16.76 -13.07 -0.13
CA LEU A 91 17.08 -13.01 1.29
C LEU A 91 17.05 -14.39 1.93
N TYR A 92 16.01 -15.20 1.64
CA TYR A 92 15.90 -16.56 2.18
C TYR A 92 17.05 -17.46 1.73
N LEU A 93 17.52 -17.31 0.50
CA LEU A 93 18.63 -18.08 -0.08
C LEU A 93 20.01 -17.44 0.19
N GLU A 94 20.08 -16.40 1.06
CA GLU A 94 21.29 -15.66 1.37
C GLU A 94 21.99 -15.10 0.12
N ARG A 95 21.17 -14.62 -0.82
CA ARG A 95 21.62 -13.96 -2.05
C ARG A 95 21.37 -12.46 -1.96
N GLU A 96 22.16 -11.68 -2.67
CA GLU A 96 21.89 -10.25 -2.82
C GLU A 96 20.65 -10.06 -3.69
N PRO A 97 19.61 -9.31 -3.19
CA PRO A 97 18.46 -8.98 -4.00
C PRO A 97 18.84 -8.15 -5.24
N PHE A 98 18.05 -8.26 -6.30
CA PHE A 98 18.29 -7.56 -7.56
C PHE A 98 18.20 -6.02 -7.46
N ILE A 99 17.69 -5.50 -6.35
CA ILE A 99 17.69 -4.07 -5.99
C ILE A 99 18.21 -3.88 -4.57
N ASN A 100 18.76 -2.70 -4.30
CA ASN A 100 19.16 -2.33 -2.95
C ASN A 100 17.93 -1.99 -2.09
N ILE A 101 17.65 -2.78 -1.07
CA ILE A 101 16.51 -2.63 -0.16
C ILE A 101 16.83 -1.86 1.12
N ALA A 102 18.04 -1.33 1.30
CA ALA A 102 18.46 -0.67 2.55
C ALA A 102 17.53 0.48 2.98
N ALA A 103 16.92 1.16 2.00
CA ALA A 103 15.95 2.22 2.25
C ALA A 103 14.54 1.70 2.63
N LEU A 104 14.30 0.39 2.54
CA LEU A 104 13.00 -0.24 2.83
C LEU A 104 13.01 -1.00 4.16
N THR A 105 14.15 -1.15 4.82
CA THR A 105 14.20 -1.86 6.09
C THR A 105 13.54 -1.08 7.22
N ALA A 106 13.11 -1.79 8.28
CA ALA A 106 12.43 -1.18 9.44
C ALA A 106 13.34 -0.18 10.19
N GLU A 107 14.65 -0.36 10.14
CA GLU A 107 15.64 0.50 10.77
C GLU A 107 15.60 1.95 10.27
N ARG A 108 15.04 2.20 9.08
CA ARG A 108 14.89 3.58 8.55
C ARG A 108 14.07 4.48 9.48
N PHE A 109 13.12 3.92 10.23
CA PHE A 109 12.30 4.69 11.16
C PHE A 109 13.05 5.13 12.44
N THR A 110 14.21 4.54 12.71
CA THR A 110 15.09 5.00 13.80
C THR A 110 15.92 6.22 13.40
N ARG A 111 15.91 6.60 12.13
CA ARG A 111 16.67 7.72 11.55
C ARG A 111 15.71 8.63 10.78
N PRO A 112 15.04 9.59 11.43
CA PRO A 112 14.01 10.43 10.79
C PRO A 112 14.48 11.14 9.51
N ASP A 113 15.75 11.53 9.45
CA ASP A 113 16.34 12.22 8.29
C ASP A 113 16.54 11.31 7.06
N SER A 114 16.38 10.00 7.23
CA SER A 114 16.51 9.02 6.14
C SER A 114 15.19 8.74 5.42
N LEU A 115 14.07 9.21 5.94
CA LEU A 115 12.75 8.98 5.34
C LEU A 115 12.62 9.73 4.02
N ARG A 116 12.19 9.02 3.00
CA ARG A 116 11.90 9.55 1.66
C ARG A 116 10.46 9.24 1.30
N PRO A 117 9.53 10.16 1.57
CA PRO A 117 8.11 9.91 1.33
C PRO A 117 7.82 9.63 -0.14
N GLU A 118 7.04 8.57 -0.39
CA GLU A 118 6.40 8.37 -1.68
C GLU A 118 5.23 9.37 -1.81
N LEU A 119 5.22 10.12 -2.89
CA LEU A 119 4.24 11.19 -3.11
C LEU A 119 3.09 10.76 -4.03
N ASN A 120 3.26 9.67 -4.78
CA ASN A 120 2.25 9.17 -5.71
C ASN A 120 1.44 8.05 -5.08
N ILE A 121 0.68 8.38 -4.04
CA ILE A 121 -0.18 7.42 -3.36
C ILE A 121 -1.44 7.16 -4.20
N VAL A 122 -1.83 5.90 -4.31
CA VAL A 122 -2.99 5.43 -5.07
C VAL A 122 -4.24 5.42 -4.20
#